data_3e6ad44f5987651a4eb8ea27b5410806
#
_entry.id   3e6ad44f5987651a4eb8ea27b5410806
#
_cell.length_a   1.000
_cell.length_b   1.000
_cell.length_c   1.000
_cell.angle_alpha   90.00
_cell.angle_beta   90.00
_cell.angle_gamma   90.00
#
_symmetry.space_group_name_H-M   'P 1'
#
loop_
_entity.id
_entity.type
_entity.pdbx_description
1 polymer ?
#
loop_
_entity_poly.entity_id
_entity_poly.type
_entity_poly.pdbx_seq_one_letter_code
_entity_poly.pdbx_strand_id
1 'polypeptide(L)'
;MWFRKKKEKTGIDNTPDFSKYKIKVNGKAMCTYEALTGKPFLKVETEDDIKHLFYASLVSNNEEFSTLEYDVFEYMLSDKDILDWMSDEYVKIGNYLAQFKLDIGEDEAEKKKGGENKEEDKVFYMLDAISGLIVKMGIDPKYVMYDMEEWEISYYYRIMRDLDRERLMEGRLWTYLQVLPHVGKKLDRPEKMLPFPWEKDERTKAQEDLKKNSAAAVAFLTRKKE
;
A
#
# COMPACT_ATOMS: atom_id res chain seq x y z
N MET A 1 34.01 10.13 -3.72
CA MET A 1 35.20 10.35 -4.58
C MET A 1 34.94 10.16 -6.07
N TRP A 2 33.69 9.97 -6.47
CA TRP A 2 33.25 9.65 -7.85
C TRP A 2 33.13 10.87 -8.75
N PHE A 3 32.73 12.04 -8.23
CA PHE A 3 32.51 13.26 -9.00
C PHE A 3 33.70 14.23 -9.06
N ARG A 4 34.86 13.94 -8.42
CA ARG A 4 35.97 14.89 -8.31
C ARG A 4 37.12 14.72 -9.31
N LYS A 5 36.99 13.87 -10.35
CA LYS A 5 38.00 13.77 -11.41
C LYS A 5 37.48 14.28 -12.74
N LYS A 6 37.66 15.54 -12.99
CA LYS A 6 38.04 16.26 -14.23
C LYS A 6 37.46 17.65 -14.25
N LYS A 7 38.10 18.58 -13.54
CA LYS A 7 38.11 19.98 -13.99
C LYS A 7 39.41 20.17 -14.77
N GLU A 8 39.50 19.65 -15.96
CA GLU A 8 40.44 20.14 -16.96
C GLU A 8 39.70 21.04 -17.94
N LYS A 9 40.24 22.26 -18.10
CA LYS A 9 39.74 23.33 -18.97
C LYS A 9 39.79 22.89 -20.45
N THR A 10 38.74 22.29 -20.93
CA THR A 10 38.40 22.22 -22.34
C THR A 10 36.94 22.58 -22.44
N GLY A 11 36.57 23.59 -23.26
CA GLY A 11 35.24 24.20 -23.39
C GLY A 11 34.16 23.23 -23.86
N ILE A 12 34.03 22.12 -23.20
CA ILE A 12 32.96 21.16 -23.29
C ILE A 12 32.12 21.38 -22.04
N ASP A 13 30.87 21.64 -22.22
CA ASP A 13 29.88 21.76 -21.16
C ASP A 13 29.86 20.46 -20.36
N ASN A 14 30.56 20.43 -19.23
CA ASN A 14 30.73 19.25 -18.37
C ASN A 14 29.64 19.18 -17.30
N THR A 15 28.48 19.74 -17.55
CA THR A 15 27.31 19.48 -16.71
C THR A 15 27.01 17.98 -16.72
N PRO A 16 26.95 17.33 -15.54
CA PRO A 16 26.60 15.92 -15.49
C PRO A 16 25.23 15.71 -16.18
N ASP A 17 25.19 14.79 -17.14
CA ASP A 17 23.92 14.42 -17.76
C ASP A 17 23.12 13.52 -16.80
N PHE A 18 22.21 14.15 -16.06
CA PHE A 18 21.34 13.45 -15.11
C PHE A 18 20.13 12.76 -15.80
N SER A 19 19.85 13.08 -17.07
CA SER A 19 18.71 12.52 -17.80
C SER A 19 18.78 11.00 -17.99
N LYS A 20 19.96 10.43 -17.86
CA LYS A 20 20.19 8.98 -17.91
C LYS A 20 19.71 8.20 -16.68
N TYR A 21 19.51 8.89 -15.54
CA TYR A 21 19.09 8.23 -14.33
C TYR A 21 17.57 8.12 -14.23
N LYS A 22 17.12 6.94 -13.87
CA LYS A 22 15.69 6.64 -13.69
C LYS A 22 15.27 6.94 -12.26
N ILE A 23 14.32 7.85 -12.12
CA ILE A 23 13.65 8.11 -10.85
C ILE A 23 12.19 7.63 -11.01
N LYS A 24 11.92 6.43 -10.50
CA LYS A 24 10.59 5.82 -10.55
C LYS A 24 10.23 5.31 -9.15
N VAL A 25 9.07 5.68 -8.65
CA VAL A 25 8.51 5.11 -7.43
C VAL A 25 7.85 3.79 -7.80
N ASN A 26 8.55 2.70 -7.60
CA ASN A 26 8.10 1.33 -7.83
C ASN A 26 8.10 0.53 -6.52
N GLY A 27 7.67 -0.73 -6.55
CA GLY A 27 7.59 -1.57 -5.36
C GLY A 27 8.91 -1.64 -4.59
N LYS A 28 10.06 -1.72 -5.29
CA LYS A 28 11.38 -1.73 -4.63
C LYS A 28 11.69 -0.41 -3.95
N ALA A 29 11.40 0.73 -4.59
CA ALA A 29 11.61 2.05 -4.01
C ALA A 29 10.74 2.26 -2.75
N MET A 30 9.48 1.83 -2.79
CA MET A 30 8.58 1.88 -1.63
C MET A 30 9.12 1.05 -0.45
N CYS A 31 9.52 -0.19 -0.70
CA CYS A 31 10.12 -1.05 0.33
C CYS A 31 11.45 -0.50 0.86
N THR A 32 12.30 0.07 -0.01
CA THR A 32 13.56 0.69 0.40
C THR A 32 13.34 1.91 1.28
N TYR A 33 12.35 2.75 0.94
CA TYR A 33 11.93 3.88 1.77
C TYR A 33 11.48 3.43 3.17
N GLU A 34 10.59 2.44 3.26
CA GLU A 34 10.10 1.90 4.53
C GLU A 34 11.21 1.28 5.36
N ALA A 35 12.13 0.54 4.74
CA ALA A 35 13.29 -0.04 5.41
C ALA A 35 14.26 1.02 5.94
N LEU A 36 14.45 2.12 5.22
CA LEU A 36 15.35 3.21 5.59
C LEU A 36 14.77 4.06 6.73
N THR A 37 13.49 4.42 6.64
CA THR A 37 12.86 5.38 7.54
C THR A 37 12.11 4.76 8.71
N GLY A 38 11.73 3.49 8.59
CA GLY A 38 10.78 2.82 9.50
C GLY A 38 9.35 3.36 9.40
N LYS A 39 9.08 4.27 8.47
CA LYS A 39 7.76 4.87 8.25
C LYS A 39 7.03 4.19 7.11
N PRO A 40 5.70 4.01 7.20
CA PRO A 40 4.90 3.48 6.09
C PRO A 40 4.96 4.42 4.88
N PHE A 41 5.06 3.86 3.69
CA PHE A 41 5.05 4.64 2.44
C PHE A 41 3.80 5.53 2.30
N LEU A 42 2.64 5.05 2.74
CA LEU A 42 1.39 5.83 2.71
C LEU A 42 1.37 7.06 3.63
N LYS A 43 2.40 7.24 4.48
CA LYS A 43 2.58 8.39 5.38
C LYS A 43 3.76 9.28 4.96
N VAL A 44 4.08 9.33 3.67
CA VAL A 44 5.03 10.30 3.10
C VAL A 44 4.34 11.67 3.05
N GLU A 45 4.70 12.57 3.96
CA GLU A 45 4.02 13.87 4.12
C GLU A 45 5.00 15.05 4.17
N THR A 46 6.22 14.82 4.61
CA THR A 46 7.22 15.89 4.82
C THR A 46 8.21 15.98 3.66
N GLU A 47 8.86 17.12 3.52
CA GLU A 47 9.95 17.31 2.56
C GLU A 47 11.09 16.30 2.77
N ASP A 48 11.41 16.01 4.03
CA ASP A 48 12.40 15.00 4.38
C ASP A 48 11.98 13.59 3.96
N ASP A 49 10.70 13.25 4.10
CA ASP A 49 10.17 11.98 3.60
C ASP A 49 10.31 11.88 2.06
N ILE A 50 10.04 12.99 1.33
CA ILE A 50 10.20 13.02 -0.14
C ILE A 50 11.68 12.86 -0.52
N LYS A 51 12.60 13.46 0.23
CA LYS A 51 14.04 13.31 0.03
C LYS A 51 14.49 11.85 0.21
N HIS A 52 14.01 11.18 1.26
CA HIS A 52 14.26 9.75 1.46
C HIS A 52 13.66 8.89 0.35
N LEU A 53 12.45 9.21 -0.13
CA LEU A 53 11.82 8.51 -1.23
C LEU A 53 12.55 8.73 -2.56
N PHE A 54 13.06 9.93 -2.80
CA PHE A 54 13.92 10.21 -3.95
C PHE A 54 15.18 9.34 -3.91
N TYR A 55 15.90 9.34 -2.77
CA TYR A 55 17.05 8.45 -2.60
C TYR A 55 16.68 6.98 -2.84
N ALA A 56 15.59 6.50 -2.22
CA ALA A 56 15.12 5.13 -2.41
C ALA A 56 14.82 4.83 -3.88
N SER A 57 14.22 5.78 -4.61
CA SER A 57 13.94 5.65 -6.05
C SER A 57 15.22 5.63 -6.87
N LEU A 58 16.21 6.46 -6.53
CA LEU A 58 17.51 6.53 -7.20
C LEU A 58 18.27 5.20 -7.07
N VAL A 59 18.47 4.70 -5.85
CA VAL A 59 19.24 3.47 -5.59
C VAL A 59 18.53 2.20 -6.07
N SER A 60 17.18 2.23 -6.12
CA SER A 60 16.39 1.08 -6.56
C SER A 60 16.38 0.90 -8.06
N ASN A 61 16.50 1.96 -8.84
CA ASN A 61 16.34 1.91 -10.30
C ASN A 61 17.64 2.07 -11.08
N ASN A 62 18.76 2.36 -10.40
CA ASN A 62 20.05 2.56 -11.06
C ASN A 62 21.12 1.70 -10.38
N GLU A 63 21.67 0.76 -11.12
CA GLU A 63 22.68 -0.18 -10.62
C GLU A 63 23.95 0.55 -10.11
N GLU A 64 24.30 1.65 -10.76
CA GLU A 64 25.45 2.49 -10.40
C GLU A 64 25.34 3.04 -8.96
N PHE A 65 24.13 3.24 -8.45
CA PHE A 65 23.86 3.77 -7.11
C PHE A 65 23.41 2.71 -6.10
N SER A 66 23.39 1.44 -6.47
CA SER A 66 22.89 0.36 -5.60
C SER A 66 23.64 0.22 -4.27
N THR A 67 24.86 0.72 -4.20
CA THR A 67 25.71 0.73 -3.00
C THR A 67 25.91 2.12 -2.42
N LEU A 68 25.16 3.13 -2.88
CA LEU A 68 25.23 4.48 -2.38
C LEU A 68 24.65 4.53 -0.94
N GLU A 69 25.42 5.00 0.03
CA GLU A 69 24.94 5.22 1.38
C GLU A 69 24.19 6.55 1.47
N TYR A 70 23.19 6.63 2.36
CA TYR A 70 22.34 7.82 2.50
C TYR A 70 23.14 9.06 2.89
N ASP A 71 24.10 8.93 3.81
CA ASP A 71 24.96 10.03 4.25
C ASP A 71 25.80 10.60 3.10
N VAL A 72 26.25 9.74 2.18
CA VAL A 72 26.97 10.17 0.97
C VAL A 72 26.04 10.90 0.02
N PHE A 73 24.82 10.41 -0.13
CA PHE A 73 23.80 11.10 -0.90
C PHE A 73 23.49 12.49 -0.34
N GLU A 74 23.30 12.64 0.98
CA GLU A 74 23.11 13.94 1.62
C GLU A 74 24.27 14.91 1.34
N TYR A 75 25.50 14.40 1.39
CA TYR A 75 26.67 15.23 1.05
C TYR A 75 26.65 15.66 -0.44
N MET A 76 26.19 14.80 -1.35
CA MET A 76 26.06 15.14 -2.77
C MET A 76 25.08 16.29 -3.01
N LEU A 77 24.05 16.47 -2.18
CA LEU A 77 23.08 17.55 -2.25
C LEU A 77 23.69 18.95 -2.00
N SER A 78 24.94 19.00 -1.54
CA SER A 78 25.69 20.26 -1.43
C SER A 78 26.13 20.80 -2.80
N ASP A 79 26.06 19.98 -3.86
CA ASP A 79 26.32 20.39 -5.23
C ASP A 79 25.05 21.00 -5.85
N LYS A 80 25.20 22.23 -6.39
CA LYS A 80 24.06 22.98 -6.90
C LYS A 80 23.41 22.30 -8.12
N ASP A 81 24.19 21.71 -9.01
CA ASP A 81 23.67 21.08 -10.22
C ASP A 81 22.84 19.82 -9.86
N ILE A 82 23.25 19.08 -8.82
CA ILE A 82 22.52 17.95 -8.26
C ILE A 82 21.23 18.41 -7.59
N LEU A 83 21.31 19.49 -6.83
CA LEU A 83 20.13 20.03 -6.14
C LEU A 83 19.07 20.55 -7.12
N ASP A 84 19.49 21.24 -8.18
CA ASP A 84 18.59 21.76 -9.21
C ASP A 84 17.88 20.57 -9.94
N TRP A 85 18.64 19.55 -10.35
CA TRP A 85 18.07 18.34 -10.92
C TRP A 85 17.08 17.63 -9.96
N MET A 86 17.47 17.47 -8.70
CA MET A 86 16.63 16.83 -7.71
C MET A 86 15.33 17.60 -7.48
N SER A 87 15.36 18.93 -7.52
CA SER A 87 14.17 19.77 -7.36
C SER A 87 13.14 19.51 -8.46
N ASP A 88 13.58 19.30 -9.71
CA ASP A 88 12.68 18.94 -10.83
C ASP A 88 12.07 17.55 -10.62
N GLU A 89 12.85 16.58 -10.14
CA GLU A 89 12.35 15.24 -9.88
C GLU A 89 11.42 15.19 -8.64
N TYR A 90 11.63 16.05 -7.65
CA TYR A 90 10.73 16.20 -6.49
C TYR A 90 9.31 16.56 -6.89
N VAL A 91 9.16 17.47 -7.85
CA VAL A 91 7.85 17.85 -8.38
C VAL A 91 7.15 16.63 -9.01
N LYS A 92 7.89 15.79 -9.72
CA LYS A 92 7.35 14.56 -10.32
C LYS A 92 6.91 13.55 -9.26
N ILE A 93 7.74 13.34 -8.22
CA ILE A 93 7.40 12.45 -7.10
C ILE A 93 6.18 13.00 -6.34
N GLY A 94 6.14 14.30 -6.06
CA GLY A 94 5.01 14.95 -5.40
C GLY A 94 3.71 14.78 -6.18
N ASN A 95 3.74 14.96 -7.50
CA ASN A 95 2.60 14.73 -8.38
C ASN A 95 2.17 13.27 -8.40
N TYR A 96 3.12 12.33 -8.39
CA TYR A 96 2.83 10.90 -8.28
C TYR A 96 2.13 10.59 -6.96
N LEU A 97 2.67 11.04 -5.83
CA LEU A 97 2.08 10.81 -4.50
C LEU A 97 0.66 11.41 -4.38
N ALA A 98 0.43 12.59 -4.97
CA ALA A 98 -0.89 13.23 -4.98
C ALA A 98 -1.94 12.42 -5.77
N GLN A 99 -1.51 11.63 -6.75
CA GLN A 99 -2.35 10.77 -7.57
C GLN A 99 -2.43 9.34 -7.04
N PHE A 100 -1.46 8.93 -6.21
CA PHE A 100 -1.37 7.58 -5.68
C PHE A 100 -2.58 7.28 -4.79
N LYS A 101 -3.37 6.28 -5.18
CA LYS A 101 -4.54 5.81 -4.44
C LYS A 101 -4.48 4.31 -4.31
N LEU A 102 -3.96 3.85 -3.20
CA LEU A 102 -3.97 2.44 -2.87
C LEU A 102 -5.33 2.09 -2.23
N ASP A 103 -6.18 1.39 -2.99
CA ASP A 103 -7.41 0.81 -2.45
C ASP A 103 -7.09 -0.56 -1.83
N ILE A 104 -6.68 -0.54 -0.58
CA ILE A 104 -6.44 -1.76 0.21
C ILE A 104 -7.73 -2.32 0.80
N GLY A 105 -8.87 -1.70 0.49
CA GLY A 105 -10.18 -2.09 1.03
C GLY A 105 -10.15 -2.09 2.55
N GLU A 106 -9.97 -0.91 3.14
CA GLU A 106 -10.11 -0.76 4.59
C GLU A 106 -11.45 -1.37 5.01
N ASP A 107 -11.42 -2.33 5.91
CA ASP A 107 -12.64 -2.79 6.55
C ASP A 107 -13.19 -1.60 7.32
N GLU A 108 -14.34 -1.03 6.87
CA GLU A 108 -15.01 0.11 7.54
C GLU A 108 -15.31 -0.18 9.02
N ALA A 109 -15.15 -1.44 9.45
CA ALA A 109 -15.20 -1.89 10.83
C ALA A 109 -14.15 -1.22 11.73
N GLU A 110 -12.96 -0.92 11.20
CA GLU A 110 -11.90 -0.27 11.99
C GLU A 110 -12.18 1.23 12.20
N LYS A 111 -12.92 1.88 11.29
CA LYS A 111 -13.28 3.32 11.40
C LYS A 111 -14.39 3.63 12.41
N LYS A 112 -15.22 2.65 12.80
CA LYS A 112 -16.40 2.88 13.67
C LYS A 112 -16.19 2.60 15.14
N LYS A 113 -15.07 2.08 15.56
CA LYS A 113 -14.75 1.91 16.99
C LYS A 113 -14.13 3.18 17.58
N GLY A 114 -14.89 4.28 17.57
CA GLY A 114 -14.66 5.44 18.45
C GLY A 114 -15.00 5.10 19.92
N GLY A 115 -14.43 4.05 20.45
CA GLY A 115 -14.45 3.68 21.86
C GLY A 115 -13.02 3.74 22.41
N GLU A 116 -12.87 4.33 23.57
CA GLU A 116 -11.66 4.75 24.28
C GLU A 116 -10.54 3.69 24.50
N ASN A 117 -10.57 2.57 23.84
CA ASN A 117 -9.43 1.66 23.77
C ASN A 117 -8.63 1.97 22.52
N LYS A 118 -7.48 2.61 22.70
CA LYS A 118 -6.38 2.70 21.73
C LYS A 118 -5.89 1.27 21.41
N GLU A 119 -6.62 0.54 20.55
CA GLU A 119 -5.98 -0.48 19.75
C GLU A 119 -5.04 0.31 18.83
N GLU A 120 -3.74 0.03 18.90
CA GLU A 120 -2.73 0.62 18.01
C GLU A 120 -3.26 0.46 16.58
N ASP A 121 -3.46 1.59 15.91
CA ASP A 121 -3.87 1.61 14.51
C ASP A 121 -2.90 0.70 13.76
N LYS A 122 -3.39 -0.40 13.20
CA LYS A 122 -2.55 -1.30 12.42
C LYS A 122 -1.96 -0.51 11.27
N VAL A 123 -0.69 -0.21 11.40
CA VAL A 123 0.06 0.54 10.40
C VAL A 123 0.27 -0.39 9.19
N PHE A 124 -0.20 0.04 8.03
CA PHE A 124 -0.02 -0.71 6.79
C PHE A 124 1.32 -0.36 6.16
N TYR A 125 2.13 -1.39 5.91
CA TYR A 125 3.40 -1.26 5.19
C TYR A 125 3.29 -1.87 3.79
N MET A 126 3.83 -1.16 2.80
CA MET A 126 3.94 -1.67 1.42
C MET A 126 4.81 -2.92 1.36
N LEU A 127 5.83 -3.01 2.21
CA LEU A 127 6.67 -4.20 2.36
C LEU A 127 5.85 -5.46 2.64
N ASP A 128 4.84 -5.37 3.53
CA ASP A 128 3.97 -6.51 3.86
C ASP A 128 3.08 -6.88 2.67
N ALA A 129 2.52 -5.88 1.98
CA ALA A 129 1.70 -6.12 0.79
C ALA A 129 2.52 -6.80 -0.32
N ILE A 130 3.67 -6.24 -0.66
CA ILE A 130 4.56 -6.74 -1.71
C ILE A 130 5.07 -8.15 -1.35
N SER A 131 5.48 -8.38 -0.11
CA SER A 131 5.87 -9.71 0.38
C SER A 131 4.73 -10.71 0.27
N GLY A 132 3.51 -10.30 0.59
CA GLY A 132 2.31 -11.11 0.42
C GLY A 132 2.05 -11.50 -1.03
N LEU A 133 2.19 -10.56 -1.97
CA LEU A 133 2.03 -10.83 -3.40
C LEU A 133 3.07 -11.85 -3.91
N ILE A 134 4.31 -11.73 -3.47
CA ILE A 134 5.39 -12.65 -3.86
C ILE A 134 5.18 -14.04 -3.21
N VAL A 135 5.00 -14.09 -1.89
CA VAL A 135 5.03 -15.34 -1.15
C VAL A 135 3.70 -16.10 -1.21
N LYS A 136 2.57 -15.41 -1.04
CA LYS A 136 1.23 -16.04 -1.00
C LYS A 136 0.63 -16.23 -2.39
N MET A 137 0.81 -15.24 -3.28
CA MET A 137 0.26 -15.27 -4.63
C MET A 137 1.21 -15.91 -5.64
N GLY A 138 2.49 -16.06 -5.31
CA GLY A 138 3.50 -16.64 -6.20
C GLY A 138 3.83 -15.75 -7.41
N ILE A 139 3.60 -14.44 -7.32
CA ILE A 139 3.91 -13.51 -8.40
C ILE A 139 5.43 -13.31 -8.47
N ASP A 140 5.97 -13.19 -9.67
CA ASP A 140 7.41 -13.02 -9.89
C ASP A 140 7.94 -11.80 -9.12
N PRO A 141 8.97 -11.97 -8.27
CA PRO A 141 9.50 -10.88 -7.45
C PRO A 141 10.01 -9.70 -8.27
N LYS A 142 10.61 -9.97 -9.44
CA LYS A 142 11.13 -8.91 -10.31
C LYS A 142 9.99 -8.07 -10.86
N TYR A 143 8.92 -8.72 -11.30
CA TYR A 143 7.72 -8.02 -11.77
C TYR A 143 7.12 -7.15 -10.69
N VAL A 144 6.89 -7.69 -9.47
CA VAL A 144 6.29 -6.93 -8.36
C VAL A 144 7.16 -5.74 -7.94
N MET A 145 8.48 -5.92 -7.93
CA MET A 145 9.41 -4.90 -7.47
C MET A 145 9.62 -3.75 -8.47
N TYR A 146 9.62 -4.04 -9.78
CA TYR A 146 10.07 -3.07 -10.78
C TYR A 146 9.02 -2.66 -11.80
N ASP A 147 8.13 -3.56 -12.17
CA ASP A 147 7.27 -3.40 -13.34
C ASP A 147 5.78 -3.24 -12.97
N MET A 148 5.35 -3.78 -11.83
CA MET A 148 3.94 -3.73 -11.38
C MET A 148 3.49 -2.29 -11.18
N GLU A 149 2.33 -1.96 -11.74
CA GLU A 149 1.70 -0.66 -11.58
C GLU A 149 0.91 -0.59 -10.26
N GLU A 150 0.67 0.62 -9.75
CA GLU A 150 0.01 0.85 -8.45
C GLU A 150 -1.41 0.24 -8.37
N TRP A 151 -2.19 0.35 -9.46
CA TRP A 151 -3.53 -0.21 -9.52
C TRP A 151 -3.53 -1.74 -9.47
N GLU A 152 -2.47 -2.38 -10.00
CA GLU A 152 -2.28 -3.82 -9.95
C GLU A 152 -1.99 -4.27 -8.52
N ILE A 153 -1.16 -3.53 -7.78
CA ILE A 153 -0.88 -3.80 -6.36
C ILE A 153 -2.20 -3.82 -5.58
N SER A 154 -3.04 -2.80 -5.76
CA SER A 154 -4.36 -2.71 -5.13
C SER A 154 -5.25 -3.88 -5.51
N TYR A 155 -5.28 -4.22 -6.79
CA TYR A 155 -6.11 -5.29 -7.33
C TYR A 155 -5.70 -6.67 -6.79
N TYR A 156 -4.44 -7.02 -6.88
CA TYR A 156 -3.94 -8.31 -6.41
C TYR A 156 -3.96 -8.42 -4.88
N TYR A 157 -3.71 -7.32 -4.17
CA TYR A 157 -3.82 -7.31 -2.71
C TYR A 157 -5.24 -7.61 -2.25
N ARG A 158 -6.26 -7.06 -2.92
CA ARG A 158 -7.67 -7.37 -2.66
C ARG A 158 -7.97 -8.84 -2.92
N ILE A 159 -7.54 -9.38 -4.06
CA ILE A 159 -7.69 -10.82 -4.36
C ILE A 159 -7.04 -11.68 -3.28
N MET A 160 -5.81 -11.37 -2.89
CA MET A 160 -5.10 -12.11 -1.85
C MET A 160 -5.89 -12.13 -0.54
N ARG A 161 -6.45 -10.99 -0.16
CA ARG A 161 -7.29 -10.87 1.05
C ARG A 161 -8.58 -11.69 0.93
N ASP A 162 -9.23 -11.67 -0.22
CA ASP A 162 -10.45 -12.44 -0.45
C ASP A 162 -10.17 -13.95 -0.40
N LEU A 163 -9.06 -14.41 -0.97
CA LEU A 163 -8.61 -15.80 -0.87
C LEU A 163 -8.29 -16.20 0.59
N ASP A 164 -7.66 -15.33 1.36
CA ASP A 164 -7.41 -15.58 2.79
C ASP A 164 -8.75 -15.70 3.56
N ARG A 165 -9.75 -14.85 3.26
CA ARG A 165 -11.09 -14.93 3.85
C ARG A 165 -11.80 -16.25 3.48
N GLU A 166 -11.76 -16.64 2.22
CA GLU A 166 -12.33 -17.90 1.75
C GLU A 166 -11.70 -19.10 2.48
N ARG A 167 -10.38 -19.14 2.60
CA ARG A 167 -9.67 -20.20 3.35
C ARG A 167 -10.08 -20.25 4.81
N LEU A 168 -10.27 -19.10 5.46
CA LEU A 168 -10.71 -19.04 6.85
C LEU A 168 -12.16 -19.52 6.99
N MET A 169 -13.06 -19.16 6.05
CA MET A 169 -14.44 -19.62 6.04
C MET A 169 -14.52 -21.15 5.81
N GLU A 170 -13.71 -21.65 4.88
CA GLU A 170 -13.61 -23.09 4.61
C GLU A 170 -13.08 -23.83 5.85
N GLY A 171 -12.00 -23.38 6.45
CA GLY A 171 -11.44 -23.96 7.67
C GLY A 171 -12.45 -23.97 8.82
N ARG A 172 -13.22 -22.90 9.00
CA ARG A 172 -14.31 -22.84 9.97
C ARG A 172 -15.41 -23.87 9.67
N LEU A 173 -15.80 -24.02 8.42
CA LEU A 173 -16.81 -24.98 8.00
C LEU A 173 -16.36 -26.41 8.32
N TRP A 174 -15.15 -26.79 7.97
CA TRP A 174 -14.60 -28.10 8.29
C TRP A 174 -14.52 -28.35 9.78
N THR A 175 -14.06 -27.38 10.57
CA THR A 175 -14.03 -27.47 12.03
C THR A 175 -15.45 -27.64 12.60
N TYR A 176 -16.40 -26.87 12.11
CA TYR A 176 -17.80 -26.97 12.50
C TYR A 176 -18.35 -28.36 12.26
N LEU A 177 -18.15 -28.95 11.08
CA LEU A 177 -18.60 -30.29 10.74
C LEU A 177 -18.01 -31.38 11.66
N GLN A 178 -16.74 -31.22 12.06
CA GLN A 178 -16.08 -32.13 13.02
C GLN A 178 -16.65 -32.02 14.44
N VAL A 179 -16.99 -30.83 14.87
CA VAL A 179 -17.47 -30.57 16.24
C VAL A 179 -18.97 -30.81 16.38
N LEU A 180 -19.75 -30.69 15.29
CA LEU A 180 -21.22 -30.78 15.28
C LEU A 180 -21.77 -32.05 15.99
N PRO A 181 -21.21 -33.25 15.80
CA PRO A 181 -21.70 -34.46 16.51
C PRO A 181 -21.59 -34.39 18.03
N HIS A 182 -20.68 -33.53 18.55
CA HIS A 182 -20.36 -33.43 19.97
C HIS A 182 -21.11 -32.30 20.69
N VAL A 183 -21.57 -31.26 19.96
CA VAL A 183 -22.20 -30.08 20.60
C VAL A 183 -23.72 -30.04 20.43
N GLY A 184 -24.29 -30.91 19.62
CA GLY A 184 -25.73 -31.02 19.43
C GLY A 184 -26.38 -29.74 18.88
N LYS A 185 -27.66 -29.50 19.21
CA LYS A 185 -28.46 -28.36 18.69
C LYS A 185 -28.03 -26.97 19.19
N LYS A 186 -27.03 -26.87 20.08
CA LYS A 186 -26.57 -25.57 20.62
C LYS A 186 -25.81 -24.77 19.58
N LEU A 187 -25.22 -25.44 18.60
CA LEU A 187 -24.42 -24.82 17.55
C LEU A 187 -25.09 -25.11 16.19
N ASP A 188 -25.98 -24.24 15.77
CA ASP A 188 -26.79 -24.40 14.54
C ASP A 188 -26.10 -23.84 13.28
N ARG A 189 -25.03 -23.05 13.43
CA ARG A 189 -24.32 -22.42 12.32
C ARG A 189 -22.82 -22.28 12.61
N PRO A 190 -21.95 -22.37 11.57
CA PRO A 190 -20.51 -22.17 11.70
C PRO A 190 -20.13 -20.81 12.28
N GLU A 191 -20.88 -19.73 11.92
CA GLU A 191 -20.64 -18.37 12.37
C GLU A 191 -20.81 -18.16 13.87
N LYS A 192 -21.61 -19.00 14.53
CA LYS A 192 -21.77 -18.98 15.98
C LYS A 192 -20.58 -19.62 16.71
N MET A 193 -19.89 -20.54 16.05
CA MET A 193 -18.70 -21.17 16.62
C MET A 193 -17.52 -20.20 16.62
N LEU A 194 -17.27 -19.55 15.50
CA LEU A 194 -16.16 -18.61 15.31
C LEU A 194 -16.62 -17.45 14.43
N PRO A 195 -17.16 -16.36 15.03
CA PRO A 195 -17.56 -15.20 14.27
C PRO A 195 -16.32 -14.45 13.74
N PHE A 196 -16.31 -14.12 12.45
CA PHE A 196 -15.29 -13.24 11.89
C PHE A 196 -15.69 -11.77 11.98
N PRO A 197 -14.73 -10.83 12.14
CA PRO A 197 -15.03 -9.41 12.27
C PRO A 197 -15.83 -8.86 11.09
N TRP A 198 -15.48 -9.20 9.86
CA TRP A 198 -16.14 -8.71 8.63
C TRP A 198 -17.60 -9.15 8.49
N GLU A 199 -18.03 -10.27 9.08
CA GLU A 199 -19.42 -10.74 9.00
C GLU A 199 -20.40 -9.85 9.77
N LYS A 200 -19.95 -9.15 10.80
CA LYS A 200 -20.77 -8.19 11.53
C LYS A 200 -21.11 -7.00 10.66
N ASP A 201 -20.13 -6.52 9.90
CA ASP A 201 -20.27 -5.34 9.05
C ASP A 201 -21.14 -5.62 7.83
N GLU A 202 -20.94 -6.76 7.20
CA GLU A 202 -21.80 -7.20 6.08
C GLU A 202 -23.27 -7.32 6.50
N ARG A 203 -23.54 -7.86 7.68
CA ARG A 203 -24.91 -7.93 8.22
C ARG A 203 -25.49 -6.56 8.52
N THR A 204 -24.69 -5.67 9.09
CA THR A 204 -25.11 -4.30 9.39
C THR A 204 -25.40 -3.54 8.10
N LYS A 205 -24.52 -3.62 7.09
CA LYS A 205 -24.74 -3.04 5.76
C LYS A 205 -25.98 -3.60 5.10
N ALA A 206 -26.15 -4.91 5.08
CA ALA A 206 -27.34 -5.56 4.49
C ALA A 206 -28.63 -5.12 5.19
N GLN A 207 -28.62 -4.93 6.51
CA GLN A 207 -29.76 -4.41 7.25
C GLN A 207 -30.05 -2.93 6.95
N GLU A 208 -29.02 -2.10 6.81
CA GLU A 208 -29.14 -0.70 6.44
C GLU A 208 -29.67 -0.55 5.01
N ASP A 209 -29.18 -1.35 4.07
CA ASP A 209 -29.67 -1.37 2.69
C ASP A 209 -31.11 -1.86 2.59
N LEU A 210 -31.47 -2.88 3.36
CA LEU A 210 -32.87 -3.32 3.48
C LEU A 210 -33.78 -2.21 4.01
N LYS A 211 -33.34 -1.47 5.04
CA LYS A 211 -34.09 -0.33 5.58
C LYS A 211 -34.21 0.80 4.57
N LYS A 212 -33.13 1.17 3.87
CA LYS A 212 -33.15 2.19 2.81
C LYS A 212 -34.09 1.78 1.66
N ASN A 213 -33.98 0.55 1.19
CA ASN A 213 -34.80 0.04 0.10
C ASN A 213 -36.29 -0.04 0.50
N SER A 214 -36.60 -0.47 1.72
CA SER A 214 -37.98 -0.49 2.23
C SER A 214 -38.56 0.92 2.36
N ALA A 215 -37.79 1.89 2.86
CA ALA A 215 -38.21 3.27 2.94
C ALA A 215 -38.44 3.91 1.57
N ALA A 216 -37.58 3.62 0.59
CA ALA A 216 -37.74 4.05 -0.80
C ALA A 216 -38.99 3.43 -1.45
N ALA A 217 -39.25 2.15 -1.21
CA ALA A 217 -40.45 1.47 -1.72
C ALA A 217 -41.74 2.06 -1.12
N VAL A 218 -41.76 2.35 0.18
CA VAL A 218 -42.89 3.02 0.85
C VAL A 218 -43.12 4.42 0.28
N ALA A 219 -42.04 5.22 0.10
CA ALA A 219 -42.13 6.54 -0.49
C ALA A 219 -42.65 6.52 -1.95
N PHE A 220 -42.27 5.53 -2.73
CA PHE A 220 -42.77 5.34 -4.10
C PHE A 220 -44.26 4.97 -4.12
N LEU A 221 -44.71 4.12 -3.20
CA LEU A 221 -46.12 3.73 -3.10
C LEU A 221 -47.03 4.83 -2.60
N THR A 222 -46.54 5.72 -1.73
CA THR A 222 -47.28 6.87 -1.24
C THR A 222 -47.44 7.98 -2.29
N ARG A 223 -46.40 8.20 -3.14
CA ARG A 223 -46.47 9.17 -4.26
C ARG A 223 -47.48 8.81 -5.33
N LYS A 224 -47.84 7.53 -5.47
CA LYS A 224 -48.87 7.09 -6.45
C LYS A 224 -50.32 7.25 -5.98
N LYS A 225 -50.57 7.77 -4.79
CA LYS A 225 -51.91 7.99 -4.22
C LYS A 225 -52.36 9.43 -4.26
N GLU A 226 -51.52 10.36 -4.72
CA GLU A 226 -51.87 11.75 -5.07
C GLU A 226 -52.05 11.86 -6.59
#